data_1fae8c5c95adf8e864147c91764efb14
#
_entry.id   1fae8c5c95adf8e864147c91764efb14
#
_cell.length_a   1.000
_cell.length_b   1.000
_cell.length_c   1.000
_cell.angle_alpha   90.00
_cell.angle_beta   90.00
_cell.angle_gamma   90.00
#
_symmetry.space_group_name_H-M   'P 1'
#
loop_
_entity.id
_entity.type
_entity.pdbx_description
1 polymer ?
#
loop_
_entity_poly.entity_id
_entity_poly.type
_entity_poly.pdbx_seq_one_letter_code
_entity_poly.pdbx_strand_id
1 'polypeptide(L)'
;MTRREERELAQKRELLRLAEERAALDERDEGYMLPDDYLTEQGKMDRKRKHAALYDRRYDDARTEREARRAHQTETDQFEREQIERSMSLVDVAPQRGAKADAELADAYDFVIDESQTIQFVLDKQREGATIEPVLSERDQALQKQIEEAETRAAKIEASRKTLPVYAMRDDLLQAIEAHQVLVVVGETGSGKTTQLPQFLVDAGYTRDGRMIACTQPRRVAAMSVAARVAEEMGVRLGREVGYSIRFEDCTSDHTIVKYMTDGMLLREFLTNPDLGTYSVIIIDEAHERTLGTDILFGLVKDIVRYRKDLKLLISSATLDADKFSEFFDDAPTYNVPGRRFPVDIHYTPQPEANYLHAAITTVFQIHTTQPKGDILVFLTGQDEIDVAMENLQQTCRALGGKIPELIVCPIYANLPSDMQAKIFEPTPPGARKVVLATNIAETSITIDGITFVIDPGFVKQNSYNPRTGMSALSVVPCSRASVNQRAGRACLLYTSDAA
;
A
#
# COMPACT_ATOMS: atom_id res chain seq x y z
N MET A 1 47.16 41.57 -39.08
CA MET A 1 46.22 40.45 -39.11
C MET A 1 45.51 40.45 -40.45
N THR A 2 45.53 39.32 -41.13
CA THR A 2 44.81 39.19 -42.40
C THR A 2 43.33 38.89 -42.12
N ARG A 3 42.41 39.28 -43.04
CA ARG A 3 40.98 39.02 -42.90
C ARG A 3 40.67 37.54 -42.67
N ARG A 4 41.59 36.64 -42.97
CA ARG A 4 41.46 35.21 -42.71
C ARG A 4 41.73 34.86 -41.23
N GLU A 5 42.79 35.47 -40.68
CA GLU A 5 43.16 35.33 -39.27
C GLU A 5 42.07 35.91 -38.33
N GLU A 6 41.42 37.00 -38.74
CA GLU A 6 40.31 37.58 -37.98
C GLU A 6 39.07 36.66 -37.94
N ARG A 7 38.78 35.97 -39.05
CA ARG A 7 37.69 35.01 -39.10
C ARG A 7 37.96 33.75 -38.26
N GLU A 8 39.20 33.24 -38.31
CA GLU A 8 39.61 32.10 -37.50
C GLU A 8 39.60 32.45 -36.00
N LEU A 9 39.99 33.66 -35.65
CA LEU A 9 39.97 34.14 -34.26
C LEU A 9 38.55 34.39 -33.77
N ALA A 10 37.65 34.87 -34.63
CA ALA A 10 36.21 35.00 -34.31
C ALA A 10 35.57 33.63 -34.10
N GLN A 11 35.85 32.64 -34.96
CA GLN A 11 35.36 31.27 -34.78
C GLN A 11 35.89 30.61 -33.51
N LYS A 12 37.16 30.82 -33.17
CA LYS A 12 37.72 30.28 -31.91
C LYS A 12 37.07 30.94 -30.69
N ARG A 13 36.79 32.24 -30.71
CA ARG A 13 36.09 32.93 -29.60
C ARG A 13 34.65 32.46 -29.45
N GLU A 14 33.97 32.20 -30.56
CA GLU A 14 32.60 31.67 -30.52
C GLU A 14 32.52 30.23 -30.01
N LEU A 15 33.51 29.39 -30.38
CA LEU A 15 33.65 28.04 -29.84
C LEU A 15 33.97 28.05 -28.33
N LEU A 16 34.82 28.96 -27.89
CA LEU A 16 35.18 29.10 -26.48
C LEU A 16 33.96 29.55 -25.65
N ARG A 17 33.19 30.53 -26.16
CA ARG A 17 31.94 30.98 -25.53
C ARG A 17 30.89 29.85 -25.43
N LEU A 18 30.72 29.08 -26.50
CA LEU A 18 29.82 27.91 -26.48
C LEU A 18 30.28 26.81 -25.53
N ALA A 19 31.58 26.63 -25.37
CA ALA A 19 32.17 25.69 -24.40
C ALA A 19 31.94 26.19 -22.94
N GLU A 20 32.11 27.48 -22.70
CA GLU A 20 31.84 28.11 -21.39
C GLU A 20 30.34 28.09 -21.06
N GLU A 21 29.45 28.38 -22.01
CA GLU A 21 28.00 28.25 -21.83
C GLU A 21 27.58 26.79 -21.56
N ARG A 22 28.26 25.83 -22.20
CA ARG A 22 28.02 24.39 -21.97
C ARG A 22 28.50 23.94 -20.59
N ALA A 23 29.69 24.40 -20.15
CA ALA A 23 30.18 24.12 -18.79
C ALA A 23 29.30 24.75 -17.71
N ALA A 24 28.75 25.94 -17.95
CA ALA A 24 27.82 26.60 -17.02
C ALA A 24 26.43 25.94 -17.00
N LEU A 25 26.05 25.24 -18.07
CA LEU A 25 24.82 24.40 -18.09
C LEU A 25 25.05 23.06 -17.38
N ASP A 26 26.24 22.46 -17.54
CA ASP A 26 26.63 21.22 -16.86
C ASP A 26 26.73 21.39 -15.33
N GLU A 27 27.05 22.59 -14.82
CA GLU A 27 27.01 22.93 -13.37
C GLU A 27 25.59 23.18 -12.82
N ARG A 28 24.59 23.38 -13.69
CA ARG A 28 23.22 23.73 -13.29
C ARG A 28 22.18 22.62 -13.46
N ASP A 29 22.47 21.61 -14.24
CA ASP A 29 21.50 20.56 -14.55
C ASP A 29 22.12 19.18 -14.24
N GLU A 30 21.59 18.51 -13.21
CA GLU A 30 21.61 17.05 -13.09
C GLU A 30 20.70 16.38 -14.14
N GLY A 31 20.54 17.00 -15.29
CA GLY A 31 19.77 16.54 -16.42
C GLY A 31 20.50 15.41 -17.17
N TYR A 32 19.72 14.51 -17.71
CA TYR A 32 20.14 13.37 -18.53
C TYR A 32 21.11 13.80 -19.64
N MET A 33 22.40 13.53 -19.48
CA MET A 33 23.41 13.77 -20.51
C MET A 33 23.28 12.73 -21.63
N LEU A 34 23.24 13.18 -22.87
CA LEU A 34 23.33 12.30 -24.03
C LEU A 34 24.72 11.68 -24.05
N PRO A 35 24.86 10.35 -24.10
CA PRO A 35 26.16 9.69 -24.19
C PRO A 35 26.95 10.15 -25.43
N ASP A 36 28.26 10.34 -25.29
CA ASP A 36 29.14 10.80 -26.34
C ASP A 36 29.12 9.89 -27.58
N ASP A 37 28.82 8.61 -27.41
CA ASP A 37 28.64 7.62 -28.46
C ASP A 37 27.53 7.95 -29.47
N TYR A 38 26.61 8.86 -29.12
CA TYR A 38 25.52 9.30 -30.01
C TYR A 38 25.84 10.50 -30.86
N LEU A 39 26.99 11.13 -30.59
CA LEU A 39 27.38 12.37 -31.24
C LEU A 39 28.45 12.13 -32.32
N THR A 40 28.42 12.95 -33.38
CA THR A 40 29.52 13.04 -34.36
C THR A 40 30.59 13.96 -33.81
N GLU A 41 31.81 13.92 -34.37
CA GLU A 41 32.92 14.83 -34.03
C GLU A 41 32.55 16.33 -34.13
N GLN A 42 31.44 16.64 -34.77
CA GLN A 42 30.85 17.99 -34.86
C GLN A 42 29.74 18.26 -33.89
N GLY A 43 29.49 17.38 -32.90
CA GLY A 43 28.46 17.54 -31.87
C GLY A 43 27.00 17.36 -32.33
N LYS A 44 26.76 16.83 -33.55
CA LYS A 44 25.40 16.53 -34.04
C LYS A 44 25.03 15.08 -33.81
N MET A 45 23.79 14.83 -33.41
CA MET A 45 23.27 13.48 -33.16
C MET A 45 23.14 12.69 -34.47
N ASP A 46 23.90 11.58 -34.58
CA ASP A 46 23.80 10.63 -35.69
C ASP A 46 22.89 9.45 -35.30
N ARG A 47 21.77 9.29 -36.02
CA ARG A 47 20.81 8.22 -35.79
C ARG A 47 21.41 6.82 -35.98
N LYS A 48 22.41 6.66 -36.88
CA LYS A 48 23.06 5.35 -37.10
C LYS A 48 23.98 4.99 -35.93
N ARG A 49 24.79 5.95 -35.45
CA ARG A 49 25.63 5.74 -34.26
C ARG A 49 24.80 5.50 -32.99
N LYS A 50 23.71 6.23 -32.81
CA LYS A 50 22.75 5.99 -31.73
C LYS A 50 22.20 4.57 -31.76
N HIS A 51 21.77 4.08 -32.92
CA HIS A 51 21.25 2.71 -33.04
C HIS A 51 22.33 1.66 -32.80
N ALA A 52 23.56 1.86 -33.28
CA ALA A 52 24.67 0.96 -33.02
C ALA A 52 25.03 0.91 -31.53
N ALA A 53 25.21 2.07 -30.89
CA ALA A 53 25.53 2.14 -29.46
C ALA A 53 24.42 1.58 -28.54
N LEU A 54 23.13 1.76 -28.91
CA LEU A 54 22.01 1.13 -28.20
C LEU A 54 22.00 -0.40 -28.39
N TYR A 55 22.44 -0.89 -29.54
CA TYR A 55 22.53 -2.33 -29.78
C TYR A 55 23.70 -2.94 -29.01
N ASP A 56 24.87 -2.29 -29.01
CA ASP A 56 26.04 -2.74 -28.26
C ASP A 56 25.78 -2.74 -26.74
N ARG A 57 25.19 -1.68 -26.20
CA ARG A 57 24.77 -1.65 -24.76
C ARG A 57 23.83 -2.78 -24.41
N ARG A 58 22.81 -3.06 -25.24
CA ARG A 58 21.91 -4.20 -24.98
C ARG A 58 22.61 -5.55 -24.99
N TYR A 59 23.66 -5.65 -25.79
CA TYR A 59 24.46 -6.89 -25.88
C TYR A 59 25.40 -7.02 -24.67
N ASP A 60 25.97 -5.93 -24.21
CA ASP A 60 26.83 -5.90 -23.02
C ASP A 60 26.02 -6.11 -21.73
N ASP A 61 24.85 -5.51 -21.61
CA ASP A 61 23.92 -5.75 -20.47
C ASP A 61 23.48 -7.22 -20.41
N ALA A 62 23.14 -7.81 -21.56
CA ALA A 62 22.77 -9.23 -21.63
C ALA A 62 23.96 -10.16 -21.35
N ARG A 63 25.18 -9.74 -21.62
CA ARG A 63 26.40 -10.49 -21.31
C ARG A 63 26.76 -10.41 -19.85
N THR A 64 26.71 -9.22 -19.24
CA THR A 64 26.90 -9.00 -17.81
C THR A 64 25.85 -9.72 -16.95
N GLU A 65 24.58 -9.73 -17.36
CA GLU A 65 23.55 -10.53 -16.70
C GLU A 65 23.80 -12.03 -16.79
N ARG A 66 24.29 -12.53 -17.95
CA ARG A 66 24.65 -13.95 -18.11
C ARG A 66 25.86 -14.33 -17.29
N GLU A 67 26.86 -13.45 -17.19
CA GLU A 67 28.04 -13.65 -16.37
C GLU A 67 27.70 -13.60 -14.87
N ALA A 68 26.81 -12.67 -14.44
CA ALA A 68 26.32 -12.60 -13.07
C ALA A 68 25.49 -13.85 -12.70
N ARG A 69 24.63 -14.35 -13.60
CA ARG A 69 23.88 -15.60 -13.37
C ARG A 69 24.80 -16.83 -13.30
N ARG A 70 25.88 -16.87 -14.10
CA ARG A 70 26.89 -17.95 -14.03
C ARG A 70 27.72 -17.87 -12.74
N ALA A 71 28.07 -16.66 -12.29
CA ALA A 71 28.76 -16.48 -11.02
C ALA A 71 27.89 -16.93 -9.85
N HIS A 72 26.61 -16.61 -9.84
CA HIS A 72 25.67 -17.03 -8.81
C HIS A 72 25.42 -18.57 -8.83
N GLN A 73 25.39 -19.19 -10.01
CA GLN A 73 25.32 -20.65 -10.13
C GLN A 73 26.61 -21.32 -9.63
N THR A 74 27.77 -20.75 -9.90
CA THR A 74 29.05 -21.29 -9.37
C THR A 74 29.15 -21.13 -7.84
N GLU A 75 28.62 -20.09 -7.23
CA GLU A 75 28.58 -19.94 -5.78
C GLU A 75 27.63 -20.94 -5.11
N THR A 76 26.47 -21.17 -5.70
CA THR A 76 25.53 -22.22 -5.22
C THR A 76 26.11 -23.62 -5.39
N ASP A 77 26.74 -23.89 -6.54
CA ASP A 77 27.41 -25.18 -6.78
C ASP A 77 28.63 -25.39 -5.84
N GLN A 78 29.34 -24.34 -5.46
CA GLN A 78 30.42 -24.40 -4.47
C GLN A 78 29.86 -24.65 -3.07
N PHE A 79 28.79 -23.97 -2.68
CA PHE A 79 28.14 -24.20 -1.40
C PHE A 79 27.57 -25.61 -1.28
N GLU A 80 26.94 -26.14 -2.33
CA GLU A 80 26.45 -27.52 -2.35
C GLU A 80 27.63 -28.52 -2.25
N ARG A 81 28.73 -28.29 -2.95
CA ARG A 81 29.93 -29.12 -2.85
C ARG A 81 30.54 -29.09 -1.43
N GLU A 82 30.66 -27.91 -0.84
CA GLU A 82 31.14 -27.78 0.56
C GLU A 82 30.21 -28.48 1.55
N GLN A 83 28.91 -28.45 1.34
CA GLN A 83 27.95 -29.19 2.18
C GLN A 83 28.08 -30.71 1.98
N ILE A 84 28.28 -31.16 0.77
CA ILE A 84 28.50 -32.56 0.43
C ILE A 84 29.85 -33.01 1.00
N GLU A 85 30.96 -32.26 0.86
CA GLU A 85 32.24 -32.56 1.45
C GLU A 85 32.22 -32.58 2.99
N ARG A 86 31.49 -31.65 3.63
CA ARG A 86 31.26 -31.66 5.07
C ARG A 86 30.47 -32.90 5.53
N SER A 87 29.44 -33.30 4.78
CA SER A 87 28.70 -34.52 5.08
C SER A 87 29.54 -35.78 4.84
N MET A 88 30.38 -35.80 3.81
CA MET A 88 31.34 -36.91 3.58
C MET A 88 32.45 -36.97 4.64
N SER A 89 32.96 -35.82 5.07
CA SER A 89 33.99 -35.79 6.14
C SER A 89 33.45 -36.25 7.50
N LEU A 90 32.15 -36.17 7.72
CA LEU A 90 31.50 -36.74 8.92
C LEU A 90 31.30 -38.24 8.79
N VAL A 91 31.30 -38.80 7.58
CA VAL A 91 31.22 -40.27 7.33
C VAL A 91 32.60 -40.92 7.36
N ASP A 92 33.68 -40.20 7.04
CA ASP A 92 35.08 -40.73 7.03
C ASP A 92 35.68 -40.96 8.42
N VAL A 93 34.98 -40.69 9.51
CA VAL A 93 35.40 -41.01 10.89
C VAL A 93 35.01 -42.41 11.32
N ALA A 94 34.38 -43.21 10.48
CA ALA A 94 34.12 -44.63 10.77
C ALA A 94 35.29 -45.51 10.33
N PRO A 95 35.82 -46.42 11.20
CA PRO A 95 36.96 -47.27 10.84
C PRO A 95 36.58 -48.25 9.73
N GLN A 96 37.48 -48.41 8.75
CA GLN A 96 37.38 -49.38 7.65
C GLN A 96 36.99 -50.77 8.17
N ARG A 97 35.77 -51.17 7.97
CA ARG A 97 35.31 -52.56 8.12
C ARG A 97 34.85 -53.04 6.74
N GLY A 98 35.26 -54.30 6.42
CA GLY A 98 35.09 -54.88 5.11
C GLY A 98 33.64 -55.11 4.70
N ALA A 99 33.41 -55.49 3.46
CA ALA A 99 32.13 -55.59 2.71
C ALA A 99 30.94 -56.32 3.37
N LYS A 100 31.14 -56.93 4.52
CA LYS A 100 30.09 -57.51 5.37
C LYS A 100 29.42 -56.48 6.29
N ALA A 101 30.11 -55.38 6.59
CA ALA A 101 29.57 -54.31 7.45
C ALA A 101 28.66 -53.34 6.68
N ASP A 102 28.85 -53.24 5.36
CA ASP A 102 28.00 -52.37 4.53
C ASP A 102 26.60 -52.95 4.33
N ALA A 103 26.47 -54.28 4.31
CA ALA A 103 25.17 -54.95 4.26
C ALA A 103 24.40 -54.81 5.60
N GLU A 104 25.08 -54.91 6.73
CA GLU A 104 24.49 -54.69 8.06
C GLU A 104 24.13 -53.23 8.31
N LEU A 105 24.85 -52.27 7.70
CA LEU A 105 24.53 -50.84 7.78
C LEU A 105 23.33 -50.46 6.87
N ALA A 106 23.19 -51.08 5.71
CA ALA A 106 22.03 -50.87 4.82
C ALA A 106 20.76 -51.42 5.50
N ASP A 107 20.80 -52.59 6.13
CA ASP A 107 19.69 -53.12 6.92
C ASP A 107 19.37 -52.24 8.14
N ALA A 108 20.38 -51.60 8.75
CA ALA A 108 20.17 -50.67 9.87
C ALA A 108 19.54 -49.32 9.43
N TYR A 109 19.78 -48.87 8.19
CA TYR A 109 19.15 -47.69 7.65
C TYR A 109 17.67 -47.89 7.26
N ASP A 110 17.31 -49.06 6.74
CA ASP A 110 15.91 -49.43 6.50
C ASP A 110 15.11 -49.53 7.82
N PHE A 111 15.78 -49.88 8.91
CA PHE A 111 15.16 -49.97 10.23
C PHE A 111 14.85 -48.57 10.88
N VAL A 112 15.57 -47.52 10.50
CA VAL A 112 15.36 -46.14 11.08
C VAL A 112 14.14 -45.44 10.48
N ILE A 113 13.63 -45.94 9.35
CA ILE A 113 12.45 -45.35 8.64
C ILE A 113 11.18 -46.15 8.93
N ASP A 114 11.23 -47.22 9.67
CA ASP A 114 10.07 -48.02 10.04
C ASP A 114 9.27 -47.38 11.18
N GLU A 115 8.09 -46.85 10.86
CA GLU A 115 7.14 -46.20 11.79
C GLU A 115 6.85 -47.10 13.03
N SER A 116 6.93 -48.42 12.89
CA SER A 116 6.70 -49.35 13.97
C SER A 116 7.78 -49.28 15.06
N GLN A 117 9.03 -48.98 14.73
CA GLN A 117 10.12 -48.82 15.70
C GLN A 117 10.05 -47.49 16.44
N THR A 118 9.59 -46.42 15.79
CA THR A 118 9.39 -45.11 16.44
C THR A 118 8.34 -45.26 17.56
N ILE A 119 7.26 -45.99 17.28
CA ILE A 119 6.20 -46.29 18.26
C ILE A 119 6.71 -47.18 19.41
N GLN A 120 7.53 -48.15 19.12
CA GLN A 120 8.10 -49.06 20.14
C GLN A 120 9.08 -48.32 21.06
N PHE A 121 9.90 -47.41 20.52
CA PHE A 121 10.81 -46.60 21.30
C PHE A 121 10.09 -45.64 22.25
N VAL A 122 8.94 -45.07 21.83
CA VAL A 122 8.09 -44.24 22.67
C VAL A 122 7.38 -45.07 23.75
N LEU A 123 6.91 -46.27 23.41
CA LEU A 123 6.25 -47.20 24.36
C LEU A 123 7.23 -47.73 25.42
N ASP A 124 8.47 -48.04 25.06
CA ASP A 124 9.47 -48.49 26.01
C ASP A 124 9.90 -47.38 27.00
N LYS A 125 10.01 -46.13 26.53
CA LYS A 125 10.25 -44.97 27.40
C LYS A 125 9.07 -44.64 28.33
N GLN A 126 7.82 -44.88 27.88
CA GLN A 126 6.65 -44.72 28.74
C GLN A 126 6.57 -45.81 29.83
N ARG A 127 7.12 -47.02 29.57
CA ARG A 127 7.21 -48.09 30.57
C ARG A 127 8.24 -47.82 31.68
N GLU A 128 9.27 -47.01 31.40
CA GLU A 128 10.28 -46.61 32.38
C GLU A 128 9.85 -45.46 33.30
N GLY A 129 8.61 -44.98 33.21
CA GLY A 129 8.03 -43.95 34.11
C GLY A 129 8.62 -42.55 33.97
N ALA A 130 9.40 -42.32 32.93
CA ALA A 130 9.89 -40.98 32.59
C ALA A 130 8.80 -40.28 31.74
N THR A 131 8.08 -39.35 32.30
CA THR A 131 7.31 -38.38 31.57
C THR A 131 8.27 -37.53 30.76
N ILE A 132 8.51 -37.94 29.50
CA ILE A 132 9.27 -37.12 28.58
C ILE A 132 8.28 -36.09 28.04
N GLU A 133 8.26 -34.91 28.64
CA GLU A 133 7.79 -33.76 27.91
C GLU A 133 8.68 -33.67 26.65
N PRO A 134 8.12 -33.65 25.44
CA PRO A 134 8.91 -33.50 24.25
C PRO A 134 9.68 -32.17 24.36
N VAL A 135 10.99 -32.28 24.59
CA VAL A 135 11.87 -31.11 24.56
C VAL A 135 11.90 -30.66 23.09
N LEU A 136 10.94 -29.84 22.76
CA LEU A 136 10.87 -29.21 21.47
C LEU A 136 12.19 -28.47 21.22
N SER A 137 12.77 -28.67 20.04
CA SER A 137 13.99 -27.95 19.70
C SER A 137 13.70 -26.45 19.80
N GLU A 138 14.71 -25.62 20.05
CA GLU A 138 14.53 -24.14 20.08
C GLU A 138 13.82 -23.61 18.82
N ARG A 139 14.01 -24.31 17.72
CA ARG A 139 13.37 -24.00 16.43
C ARG A 139 11.87 -24.33 16.43
N ASP A 140 11.48 -25.44 17.04
CA ASP A 140 10.08 -25.86 17.15
C ASP A 140 9.33 -25.00 18.18
N GLN A 141 10.00 -24.60 19.26
CA GLN A 141 9.45 -23.62 20.22
C GLN A 141 9.25 -22.26 19.60
N ALA A 142 10.20 -21.79 18.77
CA ALA A 142 10.06 -20.53 18.02
C ALA A 142 8.93 -20.62 17.00
N LEU A 143 8.77 -21.75 16.32
CA LEU A 143 7.69 -21.98 15.36
C LEU A 143 6.32 -22.05 16.06
N GLN A 144 6.21 -22.75 17.19
CA GLN A 144 4.98 -22.80 17.99
C GLN A 144 4.59 -21.40 18.47
N LYS A 145 5.55 -20.63 18.96
CA LYS A 145 5.29 -19.26 19.40
C LYS A 145 4.80 -18.36 18.23
N GLN A 146 5.36 -18.53 17.04
CA GLN A 146 4.89 -17.84 15.85
C GLN A 146 3.47 -18.25 15.45
N ILE A 147 3.13 -19.53 15.59
CA ILE A 147 1.77 -20.04 15.32
C ILE A 147 0.78 -19.46 16.34
N GLU A 148 1.10 -19.50 17.63
CA GLU A 148 0.26 -18.91 18.68
C GLU A 148 0.06 -17.40 18.51
N GLU A 149 1.13 -16.68 18.16
CA GLU A 149 1.05 -15.25 17.84
C GLU A 149 0.18 -14.98 16.61
N ALA A 150 0.26 -15.82 15.58
CA ALA A 150 -0.56 -15.71 14.39
C ALA A 150 -2.05 -16.03 14.69
N GLU A 151 -2.33 -17.07 15.46
CA GLU A 151 -3.69 -17.43 15.87
C GLU A 151 -4.31 -16.36 16.76
N THR A 152 -3.55 -15.81 17.70
CA THR A 152 -4.04 -14.71 18.56
C THR A 152 -4.30 -13.45 17.76
N ARG A 153 -3.48 -13.17 16.74
CA ARG A 153 -3.67 -12.06 15.81
C ARG A 153 -4.93 -12.27 14.96
N ALA A 154 -5.12 -13.45 14.39
CA ALA A 154 -6.30 -13.80 13.61
C ALA A 154 -7.59 -13.68 14.44
N ALA A 155 -7.58 -14.18 15.68
CA ALA A 155 -8.72 -14.06 16.60
C ALA A 155 -9.05 -12.59 16.94
N LYS A 156 -8.03 -11.75 17.14
CA LYS A 156 -8.22 -10.31 17.37
C LYS A 156 -8.82 -9.62 16.14
N ILE A 157 -8.35 -9.96 14.95
CA ILE A 157 -8.87 -9.42 13.69
C ILE A 157 -10.34 -9.81 13.52
N GLU A 158 -10.69 -11.07 13.74
CA GLU A 158 -12.07 -11.55 13.64
C GLU A 158 -12.98 -10.89 14.68
N ALA A 159 -12.53 -10.73 15.91
CA ALA A 159 -13.27 -10.01 16.94
C ALA A 159 -13.48 -8.54 16.52
N SER A 160 -12.47 -7.88 15.99
CA SER A 160 -12.55 -6.51 15.49
C SER A 160 -13.54 -6.37 14.32
N ARG A 161 -13.54 -7.31 13.36
CA ARG A 161 -14.50 -7.36 12.25
C ARG A 161 -15.95 -7.43 12.75
N LYS A 162 -16.23 -8.28 13.75
CA LYS A 162 -17.58 -8.46 14.34
C LYS A 162 -18.08 -7.21 15.05
N THR A 163 -17.19 -6.30 15.46
CA THR A 163 -17.59 -5.02 16.09
C THR A 163 -17.95 -3.94 15.09
N LEU A 164 -17.65 -4.12 13.80
CA LEU A 164 -17.97 -3.13 12.78
C LEU A 164 -19.47 -3.00 12.56
N PRO A 165 -20.00 -1.78 12.41
CA PRO A 165 -21.44 -1.56 12.23
C PRO A 165 -22.06 -2.34 11.07
N VAL A 166 -21.36 -2.43 9.94
CA VAL A 166 -21.85 -3.15 8.75
C VAL A 166 -22.00 -4.65 9.01
N TYR A 167 -21.24 -5.21 9.95
CA TYR A 167 -21.28 -6.64 10.24
C TYR A 167 -22.62 -7.07 10.87
N ALA A 168 -23.18 -6.24 11.74
CA ALA A 168 -24.48 -6.50 12.34
C ALA A 168 -25.64 -6.52 11.33
N MET A 169 -25.44 -5.87 10.17
CA MET A 169 -26.45 -5.75 9.11
C MET A 169 -26.15 -6.65 7.90
N ARG A 170 -25.24 -7.61 8.05
CA ARG A 170 -24.76 -8.47 6.95
C ARG A 170 -25.89 -9.15 6.19
N ASP A 171 -26.80 -9.81 6.91
CA ASP A 171 -27.85 -10.64 6.31
C ASP A 171 -28.90 -9.79 5.60
N ASP A 172 -29.32 -8.67 6.21
CA ASP A 172 -30.25 -7.73 5.59
C ASP A 172 -29.65 -7.09 4.33
N LEU A 173 -28.35 -6.75 4.39
CA LEU A 173 -27.65 -6.15 3.27
C LEU A 173 -27.49 -7.15 2.11
N LEU A 174 -27.20 -8.43 2.40
CA LEU A 174 -27.12 -9.47 1.38
C LEU A 174 -28.47 -9.72 0.72
N GLN A 175 -29.56 -9.71 1.50
CA GLN A 175 -30.93 -9.79 0.95
C GLN A 175 -31.24 -8.60 0.04
N ALA A 176 -30.87 -7.39 0.43
CA ALA A 176 -31.06 -6.20 -0.41
C ALA A 176 -30.24 -6.30 -1.72
N ILE A 177 -29.00 -6.79 -1.67
CA ILE A 177 -28.16 -7.01 -2.86
C ILE A 177 -28.76 -8.09 -3.76
N GLU A 178 -29.30 -9.15 -3.20
CA GLU A 178 -29.97 -10.20 -3.98
C GLU A 178 -31.22 -9.67 -4.69
N ALA A 179 -32.05 -8.90 -3.98
CA ALA A 179 -33.31 -8.36 -4.49
C ALA A 179 -33.11 -7.29 -5.57
N HIS A 180 -32.02 -6.52 -5.53
CA HIS A 180 -31.81 -5.37 -6.41
C HIS A 180 -30.54 -5.55 -7.25
N GLN A 181 -30.58 -5.06 -8.49
CA GLN A 181 -29.43 -5.07 -9.38
C GLN A 181 -28.44 -3.94 -9.06
N VAL A 182 -28.96 -2.78 -8.69
CA VAL A 182 -28.21 -1.60 -8.25
C VAL A 182 -28.63 -1.26 -6.83
N LEU A 183 -27.66 -1.03 -5.96
CA LEU A 183 -27.88 -0.64 -4.57
C LEU A 183 -26.93 0.47 -4.17
N VAL A 184 -27.45 1.54 -3.58
CA VAL A 184 -26.65 2.63 -3.00
C VAL A 184 -26.48 2.36 -1.52
N VAL A 185 -25.24 2.10 -1.07
CA VAL A 185 -24.90 1.83 0.32
C VAL A 185 -24.31 3.09 0.95
N VAL A 186 -25.04 3.68 1.87
CA VAL A 186 -24.65 4.90 2.57
C VAL A 186 -24.19 4.54 3.98
N GLY A 187 -23.09 5.10 4.40
CA GLY A 187 -22.61 4.92 5.77
C GLY A 187 -21.34 5.70 6.02
N GLU A 188 -21.14 6.08 7.25
CA GLU A 188 -19.97 6.85 7.64
C GLU A 188 -18.66 6.10 7.36
N THR A 189 -17.55 6.84 7.25
CA THR A 189 -16.22 6.25 7.20
C THR A 189 -15.93 5.47 8.49
N GLY A 190 -15.27 4.32 8.36
CA GLY A 190 -15.05 3.42 9.51
C GLY A 190 -16.21 2.49 9.84
N SER A 191 -17.35 2.55 9.13
CA SER A 191 -18.43 1.57 9.30
C SER A 191 -18.10 0.17 8.76
N GLY A 192 -16.97 0.03 8.05
CA GLY A 192 -16.50 -1.25 7.51
C GLY A 192 -16.99 -1.59 6.11
N LYS A 193 -17.68 -0.68 5.39
CA LYS A 193 -18.19 -0.94 4.04
C LYS A 193 -17.13 -1.45 3.08
N THR A 194 -16.05 -0.70 2.91
CA THR A 194 -14.98 -0.96 1.95
C THR A 194 -14.30 -2.31 2.18
N THR A 195 -14.13 -2.72 3.44
CA THR A 195 -13.46 -3.97 3.79
C THR A 195 -14.41 -5.15 3.84
N GLN A 196 -15.62 -4.99 4.36
CA GLN A 196 -16.52 -6.11 4.62
C GLN A 196 -17.45 -6.47 3.46
N LEU A 197 -17.91 -5.48 2.67
CA LEU A 197 -18.82 -5.76 1.53
C LEU A 197 -18.26 -6.79 0.55
N PRO A 198 -16.99 -6.67 0.06
CA PRO A 198 -16.43 -7.67 -0.82
C PRO A 198 -16.36 -9.06 -0.18
N GLN A 199 -16.02 -9.14 1.13
CA GLN A 199 -15.94 -10.41 1.84
C GLN A 199 -17.31 -11.06 2.00
N PHE A 200 -18.36 -10.30 2.33
CA PHE A 200 -19.72 -10.81 2.41
C PHE A 200 -20.21 -11.37 1.06
N LEU A 201 -19.83 -10.72 -0.03
CA LEU A 201 -20.17 -11.17 -1.38
C LEU A 201 -19.40 -12.46 -1.78
N VAL A 202 -18.13 -12.59 -1.35
CA VAL A 202 -17.37 -13.84 -1.53
C VAL A 202 -18.04 -14.97 -0.75
N ASP A 203 -18.40 -14.77 0.51
CA ASP A 203 -19.09 -15.74 1.36
C ASP A 203 -20.45 -16.14 0.77
N ALA A 204 -21.18 -15.18 0.19
CA ALA A 204 -22.46 -15.41 -0.47
C ALA A 204 -22.32 -16.12 -1.83
N GLY A 205 -21.09 -16.29 -2.33
CA GLY A 205 -20.80 -17.08 -3.52
C GLY A 205 -20.90 -16.33 -4.85
N TYR A 206 -20.80 -14.99 -4.83
CA TYR A 206 -20.76 -14.17 -6.06
C TYR A 206 -19.50 -14.37 -6.90
N THR A 207 -18.49 -15.04 -6.36
CA THR A 207 -17.23 -15.36 -7.06
C THR A 207 -17.18 -16.78 -7.66
N ARG A 208 -18.31 -17.49 -7.64
CA ARG A 208 -18.41 -18.81 -8.29
C ARG A 208 -18.24 -18.69 -9.80
N ASP A 209 -17.89 -19.78 -10.43
CA ASP A 209 -17.71 -19.89 -11.89
C ASP A 209 -16.56 -19.02 -12.46
N GLY A 210 -15.54 -18.74 -11.64
CA GLY A 210 -14.36 -17.96 -12.04
C GLY A 210 -14.62 -16.47 -12.21
N ARG A 211 -15.73 -15.95 -11.68
CA ARG A 211 -16.05 -14.53 -11.68
C ARG A 211 -15.38 -13.81 -10.51
N MET A 212 -15.13 -12.52 -10.69
CA MET A 212 -14.47 -11.65 -9.71
C MET A 212 -15.40 -10.56 -9.20
N ILE A 213 -15.06 -10.00 -8.06
CA ILE A 213 -15.62 -8.78 -7.51
C ILE A 213 -14.61 -7.66 -7.74
N ALA A 214 -15.04 -6.58 -8.43
CA ALA A 214 -14.26 -5.36 -8.56
C ALA A 214 -14.67 -4.35 -7.49
N CYS A 215 -13.70 -3.72 -6.84
CA CYS A 215 -13.93 -2.59 -5.93
C CYS A 215 -13.05 -1.42 -6.37
N THR A 216 -13.67 -0.33 -6.84
CA THR A 216 -12.90 0.85 -7.24
C THR A 216 -12.65 1.80 -6.08
N GLN A 217 -11.50 2.46 -6.13
CA GLN A 217 -11.08 3.46 -5.17
C GLN A 217 -10.57 4.70 -5.91
N PRO A 218 -10.89 5.92 -5.48
CA PRO A 218 -10.42 7.13 -6.16
C PRO A 218 -8.90 7.32 -6.03
N ARG A 219 -8.27 6.72 -5.02
CA ARG A 219 -6.86 6.92 -4.68
C ARG A 219 -6.08 5.62 -4.70
N ARG A 220 -4.84 5.67 -5.27
CA ARG A 220 -3.97 4.50 -5.37
C ARG A 220 -3.64 3.87 -4.01
N VAL A 221 -3.30 4.73 -3.04
CA VAL A 221 -2.94 4.27 -1.68
C VAL A 221 -4.10 3.53 -1.01
N ALA A 222 -5.32 4.03 -1.19
CA ALA A 222 -6.52 3.37 -0.68
C ALA A 222 -6.70 1.96 -1.27
N ALA A 223 -6.59 1.83 -2.59
CA ALA A 223 -6.70 0.52 -3.25
C ALA A 223 -5.68 -0.49 -2.69
N MET A 224 -4.42 -0.07 -2.50
CA MET A 224 -3.34 -0.91 -1.98
C MET A 224 -3.58 -1.29 -0.51
N SER A 225 -3.83 -0.29 0.35
CA SER A 225 -3.96 -0.51 1.80
C SER A 225 -5.20 -1.33 2.15
N VAL A 226 -6.32 -1.08 1.48
CA VAL A 226 -7.56 -1.84 1.69
C VAL A 226 -7.40 -3.27 1.19
N ALA A 227 -6.78 -3.48 0.01
CA ALA A 227 -6.50 -4.83 -0.49
C ALA A 227 -5.62 -5.63 0.48
N ALA A 228 -4.54 -5.00 1.00
CA ALA A 228 -3.67 -5.63 2.00
C ALA A 228 -4.44 -5.97 3.28
N ARG A 229 -5.27 -5.06 3.77
CA ARG A 229 -6.10 -5.28 4.95
C ARG A 229 -7.11 -6.42 4.76
N VAL A 230 -7.80 -6.46 3.63
CA VAL A 230 -8.76 -7.52 3.33
C VAL A 230 -8.06 -8.86 3.14
N ALA A 231 -6.88 -8.90 2.52
CA ALA A 231 -6.07 -10.11 2.44
C ALA A 231 -5.69 -10.64 3.83
N GLU A 232 -5.29 -9.76 4.75
CA GLU A 232 -5.01 -10.10 6.15
C GLU A 232 -6.25 -10.62 6.87
N GLU A 233 -7.41 -9.96 6.71
CA GLU A 233 -8.68 -10.37 7.30
C GLU A 233 -9.21 -11.71 6.79
N MET A 234 -8.97 -12.02 5.52
CA MET A 234 -9.31 -13.30 4.90
C MET A 234 -8.26 -14.40 5.15
N GLY A 235 -7.11 -14.05 5.76
CA GLY A 235 -6.02 -15.00 5.99
C GLY A 235 -5.33 -15.47 4.71
N VAL A 236 -5.34 -14.65 3.65
CA VAL A 236 -4.77 -14.98 2.34
C VAL A 236 -3.59 -14.08 2.01
N ARG A 237 -2.74 -14.55 1.11
CA ARG A 237 -1.62 -13.75 0.65
C ARG A 237 -2.10 -12.71 -0.38
N LEU A 238 -1.70 -11.45 -0.18
CA LEU A 238 -1.95 -10.38 -1.15
C LEU A 238 -1.40 -10.75 -2.54
N GLY A 239 -2.20 -10.49 -3.58
CA GLY A 239 -1.91 -10.89 -4.97
C GLY A 239 -2.40 -12.29 -5.33
N ARG A 240 -2.97 -13.05 -4.39
CA ARG A 240 -3.57 -14.35 -4.66
C ARG A 240 -5.09 -14.21 -4.78
N GLU A 241 -5.86 -14.54 -3.74
CA GLU A 241 -7.34 -14.43 -3.77
C GLU A 241 -7.79 -12.97 -3.72
N VAL A 242 -7.04 -12.11 -3.02
CA VAL A 242 -7.25 -10.66 -2.95
C VAL A 242 -6.07 -9.96 -3.59
N GLY A 243 -6.34 -9.10 -4.55
CA GLY A 243 -5.32 -8.34 -5.26
C GLY A 243 -5.71 -6.90 -5.51
N TYR A 244 -4.77 -6.12 -6.03
CA TYR A 244 -5.04 -4.75 -6.48
C TYR A 244 -4.40 -4.45 -7.83
N SER A 245 -4.98 -3.50 -8.54
CA SER A 245 -4.44 -2.99 -9.80
C SER A 245 -4.52 -1.48 -9.82
N ILE A 246 -3.36 -0.84 -9.89
CA ILE A 246 -3.21 0.60 -9.97
C ILE A 246 -2.31 0.98 -11.15
N ARG A 247 -2.21 2.27 -11.45
CA ARG A 247 -1.37 2.72 -12.55
C ARG A 247 0.10 2.33 -12.30
N PHE A 248 0.68 1.56 -13.22
CA PHE A 248 2.04 1.02 -13.23
C PHE A 248 2.32 -0.12 -12.26
N GLU A 249 1.36 -0.57 -11.48
CA GLU A 249 1.55 -1.67 -10.54
C GLU A 249 0.30 -2.56 -10.54
N ASP A 250 0.50 -3.85 -10.76
CA ASP A 250 -0.54 -4.87 -10.74
C ASP A 250 -0.09 -6.03 -9.84
N CYS A 251 -0.84 -6.24 -8.77
CA CYS A 251 -0.63 -7.31 -7.80
C CYS A 251 -1.85 -8.24 -7.81
N THR A 252 -2.05 -8.93 -8.93
CA THR A 252 -3.14 -9.90 -9.13
C THR A 252 -2.60 -11.21 -9.71
N SER A 253 -3.37 -12.27 -9.63
CA SER A 253 -3.09 -13.59 -10.21
C SER A 253 -4.35 -14.21 -10.78
N ASP A 254 -4.23 -15.37 -11.45
CA ASP A 254 -5.38 -16.14 -11.96
C ASP A 254 -6.30 -16.63 -10.84
N HIS A 255 -5.86 -16.59 -9.58
CA HIS A 255 -6.66 -16.97 -8.41
C HIS A 255 -7.37 -15.78 -7.77
N THR A 256 -7.19 -14.56 -8.31
CA THR A 256 -7.80 -13.36 -7.72
C THR A 256 -9.30 -13.36 -7.89
N ILE A 257 -10.02 -13.31 -6.78
CA ILE A 257 -11.49 -13.25 -6.70
C ILE A 257 -12.01 -11.89 -6.26
N VAL A 258 -11.21 -11.13 -5.53
CA VAL A 258 -11.49 -9.73 -5.15
C VAL A 258 -10.38 -8.84 -5.66
N LYS A 259 -10.72 -7.90 -6.53
CA LYS A 259 -9.76 -6.99 -7.15
C LYS A 259 -10.07 -5.54 -6.78
N TYR A 260 -9.19 -4.95 -6.00
CA TYR A 260 -9.21 -3.51 -5.73
C TYR A 260 -8.48 -2.76 -6.82
N MET A 261 -9.04 -1.67 -7.31
CA MET A 261 -8.42 -0.91 -8.38
C MET A 261 -8.77 0.57 -8.30
N THR A 262 -8.01 1.41 -9.00
CA THR A 262 -8.42 2.80 -9.16
C THR A 262 -9.48 2.93 -10.24
N ASP A 263 -10.32 3.99 -10.15
CA ASP A 263 -11.35 4.29 -11.15
C ASP A 263 -10.79 4.29 -12.58
N GLY A 264 -9.59 4.88 -12.75
CA GLY A 264 -8.91 4.92 -14.05
C GLY A 264 -8.48 3.54 -14.57
N MET A 265 -8.24 2.57 -13.69
CA MET A 265 -7.92 1.19 -14.12
C MET A 265 -9.17 0.46 -14.61
N LEU A 266 -10.31 0.60 -13.93
CA LEU A 266 -11.57 0.02 -14.40
C LEU A 266 -12.00 0.66 -15.74
N LEU A 267 -11.81 1.97 -15.90
CA LEU A 267 -12.02 2.64 -17.20
C LEU A 267 -11.13 2.05 -18.30
N ARG A 268 -9.89 1.73 -17.98
CA ARG A 268 -8.96 1.11 -18.92
C ARG A 268 -9.38 -0.32 -19.27
N GLU A 269 -9.82 -1.09 -18.30
CA GLU A 269 -10.36 -2.44 -18.54
C GLU A 269 -11.62 -2.39 -19.42
N PHE A 270 -12.47 -1.41 -19.22
CA PHE A 270 -13.63 -1.19 -20.05
C PHE A 270 -13.29 -0.99 -21.54
N LEU A 271 -12.17 -0.32 -21.83
CA LEU A 271 -11.72 -0.14 -23.22
C LEU A 271 -11.30 -1.45 -23.90
N THR A 272 -10.83 -2.42 -23.13
CA THR A 272 -10.40 -3.74 -23.63
C THR A 272 -11.53 -4.78 -23.55
N ASN A 273 -12.38 -4.69 -22.55
CA ASN A 273 -13.52 -5.57 -22.30
C ASN A 273 -14.78 -4.74 -21.98
N PRO A 274 -15.49 -4.26 -22.99
CA PRO A 274 -16.65 -3.37 -22.80
C PRO A 274 -17.78 -3.96 -21.95
N ASP A 275 -17.93 -5.27 -21.95
CA ASP A 275 -18.98 -5.95 -21.18
C ASP A 275 -18.58 -6.22 -19.74
N LEU A 276 -17.31 -6.03 -19.37
CA LEU A 276 -16.74 -6.37 -18.05
C LEU A 276 -17.16 -7.78 -17.59
N GLY A 277 -17.16 -8.75 -18.52
CA GLY A 277 -17.73 -10.08 -18.37
C GLY A 277 -17.10 -10.90 -17.24
N THR A 278 -15.88 -10.59 -16.85
CA THR A 278 -15.14 -11.24 -15.76
C THR A 278 -15.70 -10.90 -14.37
N TYR A 279 -16.49 -9.82 -14.23
CA TYR A 279 -17.03 -9.38 -12.96
C TYR A 279 -18.48 -9.78 -12.77
N SER A 280 -18.81 -10.29 -11.59
CA SER A 280 -20.19 -10.53 -11.11
C SER A 280 -20.73 -9.35 -10.33
N VAL A 281 -19.85 -8.67 -9.61
CA VAL A 281 -20.19 -7.47 -8.80
C VAL A 281 -19.16 -6.39 -9.05
N ILE A 282 -19.63 -5.17 -9.22
CA ILE A 282 -18.79 -3.97 -9.26
C ILE A 282 -19.21 -3.08 -8.09
N ILE A 283 -18.24 -2.71 -7.27
CA ILE A 283 -18.41 -1.78 -6.16
C ILE A 283 -17.68 -0.49 -6.52
N ILE A 284 -18.42 0.61 -6.64
CA ILE A 284 -17.83 1.95 -6.78
C ILE A 284 -17.82 2.58 -5.41
N ASP A 285 -16.65 2.60 -4.80
CA ASP A 285 -16.49 3.10 -3.43
C ASP A 285 -16.07 4.57 -3.41
N GLU A 286 -16.29 5.22 -2.26
CA GLU A 286 -16.04 6.65 -2.03
C GLU A 286 -16.68 7.55 -3.11
N ALA A 287 -17.88 7.16 -3.57
CA ALA A 287 -18.61 7.81 -4.65
C ALA A 287 -18.83 9.32 -4.44
N HIS A 288 -18.87 9.77 -3.20
CA HIS A 288 -19.03 11.17 -2.81
C HIS A 288 -17.80 12.05 -3.13
N GLU A 289 -16.62 11.47 -3.39
CA GLU A 289 -15.45 12.25 -3.83
C GLU A 289 -15.64 12.86 -5.22
N ARG A 290 -16.56 12.32 -6.02
CA ARG A 290 -16.94 12.85 -7.35
C ARG A 290 -15.72 13.16 -8.21
N THR A 291 -14.77 12.23 -8.29
CA THR A 291 -13.64 12.38 -9.21
C THR A 291 -14.12 12.31 -10.66
N LEU A 292 -13.35 12.90 -11.57
CA LEU A 292 -13.65 12.80 -13.00
C LEU A 292 -13.76 11.34 -13.46
N GLY A 293 -12.89 10.47 -12.94
CA GLY A 293 -12.92 9.03 -13.24
C GLY A 293 -14.21 8.38 -12.76
N THR A 294 -14.62 8.66 -11.52
CA THR A 294 -15.86 8.13 -10.92
C THR A 294 -17.10 8.59 -11.72
N ASP A 295 -17.18 9.86 -12.12
CA ASP A 295 -18.32 10.39 -12.86
C ASP A 295 -18.43 9.78 -14.27
N ILE A 296 -17.30 9.53 -14.94
CA ILE A 296 -17.28 8.81 -16.21
C ILE A 296 -17.72 7.36 -16.02
N LEU A 297 -17.22 6.69 -14.97
CA LEU A 297 -17.62 5.32 -14.64
C LEU A 297 -19.12 5.19 -14.40
N PHE A 298 -19.73 6.14 -13.70
CA PHE A 298 -21.19 6.11 -13.47
C PHE A 298 -21.98 6.04 -14.78
N GLY A 299 -21.61 6.85 -15.77
CA GLY A 299 -22.25 6.79 -17.09
C GLY A 299 -22.09 5.42 -17.76
N LEU A 300 -20.86 4.93 -17.83
CA LEU A 300 -20.56 3.67 -18.50
C LEU A 300 -21.18 2.46 -17.79
N VAL A 301 -21.04 2.39 -16.45
CA VAL A 301 -21.56 1.25 -15.68
C VAL A 301 -23.10 1.23 -15.67
N LYS A 302 -23.75 2.40 -15.70
CA LYS A 302 -25.21 2.49 -15.85
C LYS A 302 -25.67 1.80 -17.14
N ASP A 303 -25.00 2.02 -18.25
CA ASP A 303 -25.33 1.40 -19.53
C ASP A 303 -25.07 -0.12 -19.49
N ILE A 304 -23.95 -0.56 -18.91
CA ILE A 304 -23.62 -1.98 -18.76
C ILE A 304 -24.70 -2.70 -17.93
N VAL A 305 -25.10 -2.13 -16.79
CA VAL A 305 -26.09 -2.72 -15.89
C VAL A 305 -27.45 -2.89 -16.60
N ARG A 306 -27.82 -1.95 -17.46
CA ARG A 306 -29.04 -2.08 -18.28
C ARG A 306 -28.97 -3.25 -19.27
N TYR A 307 -27.78 -3.54 -19.77
CA TYR A 307 -27.53 -4.64 -20.70
C TYR A 307 -27.32 -5.99 -19.98
N ARG A 308 -26.43 -6.01 -18.94
CA ARG A 308 -26.08 -7.20 -18.17
C ARG A 308 -26.95 -7.33 -16.93
N LYS A 309 -27.97 -8.21 -16.99
CA LYS A 309 -28.86 -8.45 -15.84
C LYS A 309 -28.26 -9.32 -14.74
N ASP A 310 -27.15 -9.99 -15.03
CA ASP A 310 -26.38 -10.83 -14.11
C ASP A 310 -25.36 -10.03 -13.27
N LEU A 311 -25.08 -8.79 -13.65
CA LEU A 311 -24.13 -7.91 -12.95
C LEU A 311 -24.83 -7.15 -11.82
N LYS A 312 -24.26 -7.19 -10.63
CA LYS A 312 -24.66 -6.36 -9.49
C LYS A 312 -23.77 -5.11 -9.40
N LEU A 313 -24.36 -3.97 -9.13
CA LEU A 313 -23.67 -2.70 -8.94
C LEU A 313 -23.95 -2.17 -7.55
N LEU A 314 -22.90 -1.95 -6.79
CA LEU A 314 -22.96 -1.32 -5.47
C LEU A 314 -22.26 0.04 -5.52
N ILE A 315 -22.93 1.07 -5.03
CA ILE A 315 -22.37 2.42 -4.94
C ILE A 315 -22.20 2.74 -3.45
N SER A 316 -20.97 2.84 -2.99
CA SER A 316 -20.66 3.11 -1.59
C SER A 316 -20.33 4.59 -1.39
N SER A 317 -21.00 5.23 -0.45
CA SER A 317 -20.83 6.66 -0.15
C SER A 317 -20.78 6.90 1.36
N ALA A 318 -20.01 7.90 1.78
CA ALA A 318 -19.92 8.34 3.17
C ALA A 318 -20.92 9.47 3.51
N THR A 319 -21.51 10.10 2.52
CA THR A 319 -22.40 11.25 2.71
C THR A 319 -23.87 10.92 2.42
N LEU A 320 -24.76 11.72 3.01
CA LEU A 320 -26.22 11.60 2.87
C LEU A 320 -26.75 12.06 1.49
N ASP A 321 -25.90 12.55 0.57
CA ASP A 321 -26.31 12.90 -0.80
C ASP A 321 -26.64 11.65 -1.67
N ALA A 322 -27.12 10.60 -1.05
CA ALA A 322 -27.50 9.34 -1.69
C ALA A 322 -28.65 9.51 -2.68
N ASP A 323 -29.52 10.48 -2.45
CA ASP A 323 -30.69 10.76 -3.30
C ASP A 323 -30.27 11.04 -4.76
N LYS A 324 -29.18 11.78 -4.95
CA LYS A 324 -28.65 12.08 -6.29
C LYS A 324 -28.14 10.84 -7.02
N PHE A 325 -27.51 9.90 -6.28
CA PHE A 325 -27.09 8.63 -6.85
C PHE A 325 -28.26 7.72 -7.15
N SER A 326 -29.25 7.67 -6.25
CA SER A 326 -30.48 6.92 -6.45
C SER A 326 -31.22 7.39 -7.71
N GLU A 327 -31.46 8.70 -7.84
CA GLU A 327 -32.11 9.30 -9.02
C GLU A 327 -31.32 9.03 -10.30
N PHE A 328 -29.98 9.18 -10.25
CA PHE A 328 -29.15 8.92 -11.41
C PHE A 328 -29.24 7.45 -11.87
N PHE A 329 -29.34 6.50 -10.96
CA PHE A 329 -29.44 5.07 -11.26
C PHE A 329 -30.88 4.54 -11.27
N ASP A 330 -31.80 5.33 -11.86
CA ASP A 330 -33.18 4.95 -12.12
C ASP A 330 -33.95 4.59 -10.81
N ASP A 331 -33.83 5.44 -9.80
CA ASP A 331 -34.39 5.30 -8.45
C ASP A 331 -33.91 4.04 -7.71
N ALA A 332 -32.60 3.76 -7.83
CA ALA A 332 -31.98 2.65 -7.12
C ALA A 332 -32.19 2.79 -5.61
N PRO A 333 -32.54 1.69 -4.89
CA PRO A 333 -32.76 1.74 -3.47
C PRO A 333 -31.49 2.13 -2.70
N THR A 334 -31.70 2.86 -1.58
CA THR A 334 -30.62 3.26 -0.68
C THR A 334 -30.65 2.43 0.58
N TYR A 335 -29.49 1.95 1.01
CA TYR A 335 -29.30 1.20 2.23
C TYR A 335 -28.39 1.97 3.19
N ASN A 336 -28.90 2.35 4.35
CA ASN A 336 -28.16 3.12 5.33
C ASN A 336 -27.50 2.22 6.38
N VAL A 337 -26.16 2.25 6.44
CA VAL A 337 -25.37 1.61 7.48
C VAL A 337 -25.10 2.64 8.58
N PRO A 338 -25.61 2.44 9.81
CA PRO A 338 -25.37 3.38 10.89
C PRO A 338 -23.87 3.45 11.19
N GLY A 339 -23.35 4.65 11.35
CA GLY A 339 -21.97 4.87 11.77
C GLY A 339 -21.83 4.67 13.27
N ARG A 340 -20.69 4.11 13.71
CA ARG A 340 -20.30 4.12 15.11
C ARG A 340 -19.42 5.36 15.32
N ARG A 341 -20.02 6.42 15.90
CA ARG A 341 -19.26 7.60 16.29
C ARG A 341 -18.89 7.53 17.75
N PHE A 342 -17.61 7.59 18.04
CA PHE A 342 -17.16 8.01 19.36
C PHE A 342 -17.31 9.53 19.43
N PRO A 343 -17.66 10.09 20.61
CA PRO A 343 -17.75 11.54 20.78
C PRO A 343 -16.38 12.17 20.49
N VAL A 344 -16.38 13.24 19.69
CA VAL A 344 -15.19 14.02 19.36
C VAL A 344 -15.43 15.44 19.81
N ASP A 345 -14.60 15.92 20.73
CA ASP A 345 -14.65 17.30 21.19
C ASP A 345 -13.93 18.19 20.19
N ILE A 346 -14.63 19.18 19.63
CA ILE A 346 -14.09 20.09 18.65
C ILE A 346 -13.71 21.41 19.34
N HIS A 347 -12.42 21.74 19.29
CA HIS A 347 -11.89 22.98 19.82
C HIS A 347 -11.53 23.95 18.70
N TYR A 348 -11.86 25.21 18.84
CA TYR A 348 -11.52 26.23 17.88
C TYR A 348 -10.52 27.23 18.51
N THR A 349 -9.64 27.81 17.67
CA THR A 349 -8.80 28.92 18.09
C THR A 349 -9.68 30.15 18.33
N PRO A 350 -9.42 30.96 19.38
CA PRO A 350 -10.21 32.16 19.68
C PRO A 350 -10.17 33.22 18.55
N GLN A 351 -9.06 33.24 17.83
CA GLN A 351 -8.84 34.15 16.71
C GLN A 351 -8.14 33.41 15.55
N PRO A 352 -8.35 33.85 14.28
CA PRO A 352 -7.62 33.30 13.16
C PRO A 352 -6.11 33.50 13.32
N GLU A 353 -5.35 32.42 13.11
CA GLU A 353 -3.89 32.45 13.19
C GLU A 353 -3.27 32.96 11.89
N ALA A 354 -2.35 33.92 11.99
CA ALA A 354 -1.67 34.48 10.83
C ALA A 354 -0.79 33.43 10.11
N ASN A 355 -0.18 32.53 10.89
CA ASN A 355 0.62 31.41 10.40
C ASN A 355 0.08 30.09 10.96
N TYR A 356 -0.86 29.49 10.23
CA TYR A 356 -1.49 28.22 10.64
C TYR A 356 -0.52 27.06 10.74
N LEU A 357 0.57 27.04 9.94
CA LEU A 357 1.59 25.99 10.01
C LEU A 357 2.32 26.02 11.35
N HIS A 358 2.76 27.20 11.77
CA HIS A 358 3.41 27.36 13.07
C HIS A 358 2.46 27.06 14.24
N ALA A 359 1.21 27.49 14.13
CA ALA A 359 0.17 27.18 15.11
C ALA A 359 -0.08 25.67 15.22
N ALA A 360 -0.14 24.98 14.08
CA ALA A 360 -0.30 23.52 14.06
C ALA A 360 0.87 22.81 14.75
N ILE A 361 2.12 23.20 14.44
CA ILE A 361 3.33 22.64 15.08
C ILE A 361 3.32 22.89 16.59
N THR A 362 2.97 24.10 17.02
CA THR A 362 2.86 24.44 18.44
C THR A 362 1.80 23.58 19.14
N THR A 363 0.66 23.38 18.48
CA THR A 363 -0.43 22.53 19.00
C THR A 363 -0.01 21.08 19.11
N VAL A 364 0.79 20.55 18.16
CA VAL A 364 1.39 19.21 18.27
C VAL A 364 2.18 19.07 19.56
N PHE A 365 3.06 20.03 19.89
CA PHE A 365 3.83 19.97 21.11
C PHE A 365 2.98 20.16 22.38
N GLN A 366 1.95 21.00 22.33
CA GLN A 366 1.00 21.15 23.42
C GLN A 366 0.30 19.82 23.72
N ILE A 367 -0.25 19.16 22.70
CA ILE A 367 -0.88 17.84 22.85
C ILE A 367 0.14 16.82 23.32
N HIS A 368 1.35 16.82 22.76
CA HIS A 368 2.38 15.85 23.12
C HIS A 368 2.79 15.92 24.59
N THR A 369 2.84 17.11 25.15
CA THR A 369 3.29 17.33 26.53
C THR A 369 2.17 17.29 27.57
N THR A 370 0.92 17.63 27.19
CA THR A 370 -0.16 17.83 28.15
C THR A 370 -1.27 16.77 28.10
N GLN A 371 -1.43 16.12 26.93
CA GLN A 371 -2.55 15.21 26.72
C GLN A 371 -2.16 13.73 26.92
N PRO A 372 -3.13 12.85 27.29
CA PRO A 372 -2.90 11.43 27.46
C PRO A 372 -2.39 10.77 26.17
N LYS A 373 -2.04 9.50 26.25
CA LYS A 373 -1.53 8.71 25.09
C LYS A 373 -2.53 8.74 23.93
N GLY A 374 -2.00 8.70 22.72
CA GLY A 374 -2.75 8.70 21.46
C GLY A 374 -1.98 9.46 20.38
N ASP A 375 -2.10 9.00 19.15
CA ASP A 375 -1.39 9.56 18.02
C ASP A 375 -2.10 10.80 17.47
N ILE A 376 -1.36 11.63 16.75
CA ILE A 376 -1.84 12.93 16.24
C ILE A 376 -1.85 12.87 14.71
N LEU A 377 -2.95 13.30 14.11
CA LEU A 377 -3.06 13.53 12.67
C LEU A 377 -3.15 15.03 12.40
N VAL A 378 -2.28 15.54 11.54
CA VAL A 378 -2.23 16.95 11.16
C VAL A 378 -2.53 17.07 9.67
N PHE A 379 -3.54 17.84 9.30
CA PHE A 379 -3.84 18.13 7.90
C PHE A 379 -3.06 19.35 7.42
N LEU A 380 -2.39 19.22 6.28
CA LEU A 380 -1.63 20.28 5.62
C LEU A 380 -1.99 20.34 4.14
N THR A 381 -1.70 21.47 3.49
CA THR A 381 -2.19 21.72 2.13
C THR A 381 -1.37 21.02 1.04
N GLY A 382 -0.10 20.71 1.31
CA GLY A 382 0.78 20.11 0.30
C GLY A 382 2.10 19.58 0.87
N GLN A 383 2.89 18.97 -0.01
CA GLN A 383 4.18 18.40 0.33
C GLN A 383 5.12 19.42 0.96
N ASP A 384 5.23 20.61 0.36
CA ASP A 384 6.14 21.65 0.83
C ASP A 384 5.92 22.01 2.31
N GLU A 385 4.65 22.12 2.73
CA GLU A 385 4.29 22.38 4.13
C GLU A 385 4.57 21.19 5.03
N ILE A 386 4.37 19.97 4.54
CA ILE A 386 4.68 18.74 5.26
C ILE A 386 6.18 18.64 5.53
N ASP A 387 7.01 18.90 4.53
CA ASP A 387 8.47 18.84 4.66
C ASP A 387 8.97 19.88 5.65
N VAL A 388 8.48 21.14 5.58
CA VAL A 388 8.79 22.20 6.53
C VAL A 388 8.33 21.86 7.95
N ALA A 389 7.11 21.31 8.10
CA ALA A 389 6.61 20.90 9.41
C ALA A 389 7.43 19.76 10.00
N MET A 390 7.80 18.78 9.19
CA MET A 390 8.62 17.64 9.59
C MET A 390 9.99 18.10 10.08
N GLU A 391 10.65 18.98 9.32
CA GLU A 391 11.95 19.52 9.72
C GLU A 391 11.86 20.28 11.03
N ASN A 392 10.88 21.18 11.19
CA ASN A 392 10.68 21.94 12.43
C ASN A 392 10.39 21.05 13.64
N LEU A 393 9.54 20.02 13.48
CA LEU A 393 9.25 19.07 14.55
C LEU A 393 10.51 18.30 14.95
N GLN A 394 11.28 17.80 13.98
CA GLN A 394 12.52 17.07 14.25
C GLN A 394 13.59 17.96 14.90
N GLN A 395 13.76 19.19 14.44
CA GLN A 395 14.72 20.15 15.04
C GLN A 395 14.34 20.47 16.49
N THR A 396 13.07 20.71 16.75
CA THR A 396 12.57 21.01 18.10
C THR A 396 12.71 19.79 19.02
N CYS A 397 12.41 18.58 18.54
CA CYS A 397 12.63 17.35 19.31
C CYS A 397 14.11 17.15 19.67
N ARG A 398 15.03 17.41 18.72
CA ARG A 398 16.48 17.35 18.99
C ARG A 398 16.91 18.38 20.01
N ALA A 399 16.38 19.60 19.95
CA ALA A 399 16.70 20.67 20.90
C ALA A 399 16.20 20.40 22.32
N LEU A 400 15.03 19.75 22.44
CA LEU A 400 14.44 19.38 23.73
C LEU A 400 15.07 18.12 24.34
N GLY A 401 15.58 17.22 23.46
CA GLY A 401 16.25 15.98 23.85
C GLY A 401 15.38 15.09 24.75
N GLY A 402 15.99 14.51 25.80
CA GLY A 402 15.30 13.60 26.72
C GLY A 402 14.27 14.23 27.68
N LYS A 403 13.92 15.51 27.51
CA LYS A 403 12.90 16.21 28.33
C LYS A 403 11.47 15.87 27.94
N ILE A 404 11.27 15.35 26.72
CA ILE A 404 9.97 14.95 26.19
C ILE A 404 10.02 13.50 25.78
N PRO A 405 8.88 12.78 25.77
CA PRO A 405 8.78 11.45 25.18
C PRO A 405 9.18 11.47 23.71
N GLU A 406 9.47 10.30 23.16
CA GLU A 406 9.83 10.19 21.74
C GLU A 406 8.64 10.55 20.83
N LEU A 407 8.90 11.39 19.82
CA LEU A 407 7.93 11.82 18.82
C LEU A 407 8.34 11.27 17.45
N ILE A 408 7.53 10.37 16.89
CA ILE A 408 7.77 9.76 15.59
C ILE A 408 6.96 10.54 14.54
N VAL A 409 7.63 11.20 13.61
CA VAL A 409 6.98 12.01 12.57
C VAL A 409 6.91 11.21 11.27
N CYS A 410 5.70 10.99 10.78
CA CYS A 410 5.42 10.23 9.56
C CYS A 410 4.69 11.13 8.54
N PRO A 411 5.30 11.45 7.40
CA PRO A 411 4.62 12.18 6.34
C PRO A 411 3.73 11.25 5.49
N ILE A 412 2.62 11.79 4.95
CA ILE A 412 1.82 11.10 3.93
C ILE A 412 1.22 12.06 2.90
N TYR A 413 1.60 11.87 1.65
CA TYR A 413 1.10 12.59 0.48
C TYR A 413 1.18 11.70 -0.78
N ALA A 414 0.48 12.09 -1.85
CA ALA A 414 0.25 11.23 -3.02
C ALA A 414 1.52 10.74 -3.75
N ASN A 415 2.60 11.52 -3.74
CA ASN A 415 3.85 11.19 -4.44
C ASN A 415 4.90 10.49 -3.55
N LEU A 416 4.56 10.23 -2.27
CA LEU A 416 5.47 9.53 -1.37
C LEU A 416 5.69 8.08 -1.85
N PRO A 417 6.92 7.52 -1.80
CA PRO A 417 7.16 6.11 -2.08
C PRO A 417 6.35 5.17 -1.19
N SER A 418 5.91 4.03 -1.75
CA SER A 418 5.03 3.06 -1.07
C SER A 418 5.58 2.56 0.26
N ASP A 419 6.90 2.31 0.33
CA ASP A 419 7.57 1.84 1.55
C ASP A 419 7.51 2.87 2.69
N MET A 420 7.57 4.17 2.35
CA MET A 420 7.43 5.23 3.33
C MET A 420 5.97 5.44 3.75
N GLN A 421 5.02 5.20 2.83
CA GLN A 421 3.60 5.24 3.15
C GLN A 421 3.21 4.12 4.10
N ALA A 422 3.83 2.93 4.01
CA ALA A 422 3.57 1.80 4.89
C ALA A 422 3.87 2.10 6.37
N LYS A 423 4.85 2.97 6.66
CA LYS A 423 5.25 3.33 8.03
C LYS A 423 4.13 3.94 8.88
N ILE A 424 3.14 4.58 8.27
CA ILE A 424 2.02 5.16 9.03
C ILE A 424 1.14 4.08 9.68
N PHE A 425 1.11 2.87 9.10
CA PHE A 425 0.32 1.74 9.60
C PHE A 425 1.06 0.93 10.67
N GLU A 426 2.37 1.13 10.83
CA GLU A 426 3.12 0.46 11.89
C GLU A 426 2.63 0.90 13.28
N PRO A 427 2.50 -0.05 14.24
CA PRO A 427 2.09 0.30 15.59
C PRO A 427 3.11 1.21 16.27
N THR A 428 2.61 2.20 17.02
CA THR A 428 3.46 3.12 17.77
C THR A 428 4.15 2.39 18.93
N PRO A 429 5.48 2.47 19.08
CA PRO A 429 6.19 1.84 20.18
C PRO A 429 5.73 2.36 21.55
N PRO A 430 5.75 1.51 22.60
CA PRO A 430 5.34 1.92 23.94
C PRO A 430 6.23 3.05 24.45
N GLY A 431 5.62 4.16 24.87
CA GLY A 431 6.30 5.35 25.36
C GLY A 431 6.59 6.43 24.32
N ALA A 432 6.42 6.12 23.02
CA ALA A 432 6.47 7.08 21.93
C ALA A 432 5.06 7.58 21.55
N ARG A 433 5.01 8.65 20.77
CA ARG A 433 3.78 9.14 20.11
C ARG A 433 4.07 9.37 18.65
N LYS A 434 3.16 8.92 17.78
CA LYS A 434 3.25 9.13 16.34
C LYS A 434 2.49 10.41 15.95
N VAL A 435 3.09 11.20 15.06
CA VAL A 435 2.47 12.36 14.42
C VAL A 435 2.45 12.11 12.92
N VAL A 436 1.27 12.02 12.35
CA VAL A 436 1.08 11.85 10.91
C VAL A 436 0.80 13.21 10.30
N LEU A 437 1.69 13.68 9.42
CA LEU A 437 1.52 14.90 8.65
C LEU A 437 0.92 14.53 7.29
N ALA A 438 -0.32 14.89 7.04
CA ALA A 438 -1.08 14.41 5.91
C ALA A 438 -1.66 15.53 5.05
N THR A 439 -1.75 15.29 3.75
CA THR A 439 -2.67 16.04 2.88
C THR A 439 -4.08 15.46 3.01
N ASN A 440 -5.02 15.95 2.19
CA ASN A 440 -6.39 15.41 2.14
C ASN A 440 -6.50 13.91 1.79
N ILE A 441 -5.39 13.22 1.54
CA ILE A 441 -5.36 11.76 1.35
C ILE A 441 -5.82 10.99 2.59
N ALA A 442 -5.58 11.55 3.78
CA ALA A 442 -6.01 10.96 5.05
C ALA A 442 -7.44 11.36 5.46
N GLU A 443 -8.14 12.14 4.63
CA GLU A 443 -9.49 12.62 4.92
C GLU A 443 -10.55 11.51 4.80
N THR A 444 -10.45 10.67 3.76
CA THR A 444 -11.45 9.65 3.46
C THR A 444 -10.86 8.25 3.33
N SER A 445 -9.79 8.10 2.59
CA SER A 445 -9.37 6.84 1.99
C SER A 445 -8.43 5.99 2.84
N ILE A 446 -7.91 6.51 3.96
CA ILE A 446 -6.94 5.81 4.80
C ILE A 446 -7.43 5.78 6.25
N THR A 447 -7.45 4.59 6.83
CA THR A 447 -7.69 4.42 8.26
C THR A 447 -6.37 4.14 8.96
N ILE A 448 -5.99 5.02 9.87
CA ILE A 448 -4.74 4.91 10.65
C ILE A 448 -5.13 4.58 12.08
N ASP A 449 -4.62 3.47 12.59
CA ASP A 449 -4.88 3.02 13.94
C ASP A 449 -4.20 3.93 14.97
N GLY A 450 -4.85 4.16 16.10
CA GLY A 450 -4.28 4.91 17.22
C GLY A 450 -4.44 6.43 17.16
N ILE A 451 -5.00 7.00 16.08
CA ILE A 451 -5.25 8.44 15.98
C ILE A 451 -6.35 8.86 16.96
N THR A 452 -5.97 9.65 17.95
CA THR A 452 -6.88 10.22 18.96
C THR A 452 -7.08 11.71 18.74
N PHE A 453 -6.06 12.41 18.26
CA PHE A 453 -6.07 13.85 18.07
C PHE A 453 -5.96 14.23 16.60
N VAL A 454 -6.76 15.19 16.18
CA VAL A 454 -6.73 15.75 14.82
C VAL A 454 -6.52 17.25 14.89
N ILE A 455 -5.56 17.75 14.12
CA ILE A 455 -5.29 19.17 13.94
C ILE A 455 -5.61 19.52 12.49
N ASP A 456 -6.59 20.41 12.31
CA ASP A 456 -7.03 20.83 10.98
C ASP A 456 -6.99 22.36 10.86
N PRO A 457 -6.06 22.93 10.09
CA PRO A 457 -6.04 24.34 9.76
C PRO A 457 -7.22 24.82 8.90
N GLY A 458 -7.99 23.93 8.31
CA GLY A 458 -9.17 24.24 7.52
C GLY A 458 -8.87 24.64 6.06
N PHE A 459 -7.69 24.31 5.53
CA PHE A 459 -7.29 24.61 4.16
C PHE A 459 -7.01 23.35 3.34
N VAL A 460 -7.15 23.49 2.01
CA VAL A 460 -6.85 22.44 1.03
C VAL A 460 -6.32 23.05 -0.27
N LYS A 461 -5.39 22.36 -0.96
CA LYS A 461 -5.04 22.68 -2.34
C LYS A 461 -6.09 22.11 -3.27
N GLN A 462 -6.72 22.98 -4.06
CA GLN A 462 -7.71 22.61 -5.06
C GLN A 462 -7.29 23.07 -6.44
N ASN A 463 -7.51 22.22 -7.44
CA ASN A 463 -7.29 22.59 -8.83
C ASN A 463 -8.44 23.52 -9.29
N SER A 464 -8.10 24.72 -9.72
CA SER A 464 -9.04 25.69 -10.29
C SER A 464 -8.69 25.91 -11.76
N TYR A 465 -9.70 25.84 -12.63
CA TYR A 465 -9.57 26.15 -14.05
C TYR A 465 -10.07 27.55 -14.34
N ASN A 466 -9.23 28.35 -14.96
CA ASN A 466 -9.63 29.68 -15.40
C ASN A 466 -10.03 29.65 -16.90
N PRO A 467 -11.35 29.74 -17.25
CA PRO A 467 -11.81 29.61 -18.61
C PRO A 467 -11.37 30.78 -19.51
N ARG A 468 -10.97 31.94 -18.96
CA ARG A 468 -10.49 33.07 -19.73
C ARG A 468 -9.08 32.89 -20.25
N THR A 469 -8.23 32.27 -19.44
CA THR A 469 -6.82 32.05 -19.77
C THR A 469 -6.55 30.62 -20.28
N GLY A 470 -7.50 29.69 -20.13
CA GLY A 470 -7.31 28.25 -20.41
C GLY A 470 -6.36 27.57 -19.48
N MET A 471 -5.98 28.19 -18.37
CA MET A 471 -4.96 27.67 -17.44
C MET A 471 -5.62 27.03 -16.22
N SER A 472 -5.05 25.90 -15.80
CA SER A 472 -5.33 25.27 -14.50
C SER A 472 -4.27 25.70 -13.49
N ALA A 473 -4.68 26.02 -12.28
CA ALA A 473 -3.80 26.38 -11.18
C ALA A 473 -4.21 25.64 -9.89
N LEU A 474 -3.23 25.20 -9.12
CA LEU A 474 -3.45 24.69 -7.77
C LEU A 474 -3.43 25.85 -6.79
N SER A 475 -4.58 26.16 -6.20
CA SER A 475 -4.70 27.23 -5.20
C SER A 475 -5.09 26.68 -3.85
N VAL A 476 -4.58 27.30 -2.78
CA VAL A 476 -4.99 27.00 -1.40
C VAL A 476 -6.33 27.71 -1.16
N VAL A 477 -7.33 26.95 -0.79
CA VAL A 477 -8.68 27.42 -0.51
C VAL A 477 -9.18 26.87 0.82
N PRO A 478 -10.14 27.52 1.49
CA PRO A 478 -10.78 26.94 2.67
C PRO A 478 -11.48 25.62 2.33
N CYS A 479 -11.43 24.67 3.26
CA CYS A 479 -12.11 23.40 3.15
C CYS A 479 -13.64 23.56 3.15
N SER A 480 -14.34 22.64 2.49
CA SER A 480 -15.78 22.53 2.62
C SER A 480 -16.16 22.04 4.04
N ARG A 481 -17.37 22.34 4.48
CA ARG A 481 -17.91 21.86 5.75
C ARG A 481 -17.93 20.32 5.82
N ALA A 482 -18.20 19.67 4.69
CA ALA A 482 -18.18 18.20 4.58
C ALA A 482 -16.78 17.65 4.84
N SER A 483 -15.75 18.23 4.19
CA SER A 483 -14.34 17.89 4.41
C SER A 483 -13.91 18.04 5.89
N VAL A 484 -14.24 19.18 6.50
CA VAL A 484 -13.91 19.44 7.91
C VAL A 484 -14.55 18.39 8.83
N ASN A 485 -15.82 18.04 8.60
CA ASN A 485 -16.49 16.99 9.36
C ASN A 485 -15.86 15.61 9.17
N GLN A 486 -15.43 15.29 7.94
CA GLN A 486 -14.71 14.03 7.65
C GLN A 486 -13.35 13.98 8.33
N ARG A 487 -12.59 15.10 8.32
CA ARG A 487 -11.31 15.23 9.01
C ARG A 487 -11.47 15.09 10.52
N ALA A 488 -12.47 15.75 11.11
CA ALA A 488 -12.79 15.60 12.52
C ALA A 488 -13.15 14.16 12.89
N GLY A 489 -13.88 13.48 12.00
CA GLY A 489 -14.26 12.07 12.17
C GLY A 489 -13.09 11.08 12.12
N ARG A 490 -11.86 11.52 11.81
CA ARG A 490 -10.66 10.68 11.91
C ARG A 490 -10.18 10.49 13.34
N ALA A 491 -10.55 11.37 14.24
CA ALA A 491 -10.27 11.20 15.66
C ALA A 491 -11.08 10.01 16.21
N CYS A 492 -10.41 9.11 16.93
CA CYS A 492 -11.04 7.95 17.57
C CYS A 492 -11.87 7.07 16.62
N LEU A 493 -11.48 6.98 15.34
CA LEU A 493 -12.20 6.18 14.36
C LEU A 493 -12.23 4.70 14.76
N LEU A 494 -11.09 4.19 15.27
CA LEU A 494 -10.97 2.87 15.86
C LEU A 494 -10.59 3.03 17.34
N TYR A 495 -11.50 2.64 18.23
CA TYR A 495 -11.23 2.62 19.67
C TYR A 495 -10.36 1.41 19.99
N THR A 496 -9.12 1.63 20.41
CA THR A 496 -8.30 0.59 21.02
C THR A 496 -8.59 0.55 22.52
N SER A 497 -8.91 -0.61 23.05
CA SER A 497 -9.31 -0.85 24.46
C SER A 497 -8.27 -0.44 25.51
N ASP A 498 -7.08 0.01 25.09
CA ASP A 498 -5.98 0.42 25.97
C ASP A 498 -6.02 1.91 26.37
N ALA A 499 -7.06 2.63 25.95
CA ALA A 499 -7.28 4.06 26.28
C ALA A 499 -8.36 4.28 27.35
N ALA A 500 -8.80 3.24 28.07
CA ALA A 500 -9.74 3.33 29.18
C ALA A 500 -9.02 3.37 30.53
#